data_6861e07fe04624863ef0058abefb35d1
#
_entry.id   6861e07fe04624863ef0058abefb35d1
#
_cell.length_a   1.000
_cell.length_b   1.000
_cell.length_c   1.000
_cell.angle_alpha   90.00
_cell.angle_beta   90.00
_cell.angle_gamma   90.00
#
_symmetry.space_group_name_H-M   'P 1'
#
loop_
_entity.id
_entity.type
_entity.pdbx_description
1 polymer ?
#
loop_
_entity_poly.entity_id
_entity_poly.type
_entity_poly.pdbx_seq_one_letter_code
_entity_poly.pdbx_strand_id
1 'polypeptide(L)'
;MSNIVIIGSGPAGVSAALYAARAGVDTTILTKGPGALDRAELIQNYYGFAEPISGAELERRGMEGARAVGVKFVTTEAVGLTYTDKLTVETLDGDYPADAVILATGASRAVPRIPGLTGLEGHGVSYCATCDAFFYRGKDVAVLGSGEYALHEAQALLPVAKSVTLLANGQPLTAEFPAEVAVRPEKVEAILGEQRVSGVQLAGGETVALDGVFVALGVAGSTALARKLGAEVDGNRIVTDAHMMTTLPGLYAAGDCTGGLLQVAKAVYEGALAGSEAAKALRKG
;
A
#
# COMPACT_ATOMS: atom_id res chain seq x y z
N MET A 1 0.14 -26.39 -3.86
CA MET A 1 -0.92 -25.98 -2.88
C MET A 1 -1.25 -24.54 -3.16
N SER A 2 -2.54 -24.20 -3.13
CA SER A 2 -2.96 -22.79 -3.30
C SER A 2 -2.48 -21.95 -2.13
N ASN A 3 -2.08 -20.71 -2.40
CA ASN A 3 -1.58 -19.79 -1.38
C ASN A 3 -2.26 -18.42 -1.45
N ILE A 4 -2.39 -17.81 -0.27
CA ILE A 4 -2.88 -16.44 -0.10
C ILE A 4 -1.79 -15.60 0.55
N VAL A 5 -1.49 -14.44 -0.04
CA VAL A 5 -0.62 -13.42 0.56
C VAL A 5 -1.50 -12.27 1.05
N ILE A 6 -1.30 -11.88 2.31
CA ILE A 6 -2.03 -10.80 2.97
C ILE A 6 -1.06 -9.67 3.30
N ILE A 7 -1.39 -8.46 2.92
CA ILE A 7 -0.55 -7.28 3.18
C ILE A 7 -1.15 -6.51 4.35
N GLY A 8 -0.50 -6.60 5.51
CA GLY A 8 -0.89 -5.96 6.76
C GLY A 8 -1.31 -6.94 7.86
N SER A 9 -0.76 -6.74 9.07
CA SER A 9 -0.98 -7.58 10.25
C SER A 9 -1.99 -7.00 11.26
N GLY A 10 -2.73 -5.97 10.87
CA GLY A 10 -3.81 -5.42 11.68
C GLY A 10 -5.03 -6.37 11.79
N PRO A 11 -6.10 -5.95 12.49
CA PRO A 11 -7.27 -6.80 12.75
C PRO A 11 -7.88 -7.43 11.50
N ALA A 12 -7.92 -6.70 10.38
CA ALA A 12 -8.44 -7.22 9.12
C ALA A 12 -7.56 -8.33 8.54
N GLY A 13 -6.23 -8.08 8.45
CA GLY A 13 -5.30 -9.05 7.87
C GLY A 13 -5.17 -10.32 8.72
N VAL A 14 -5.07 -10.18 10.03
CA VAL A 14 -5.04 -11.33 10.96
C VAL A 14 -6.33 -12.12 10.90
N SER A 15 -7.49 -11.45 10.87
CA SER A 15 -8.78 -12.12 10.74
C SER A 15 -8.87 -12.87 9.40
N ALA A 16 -8.49 -12.25 8.30
CA ALA A 16 -8.46 -12.91 6.99
C ALA A 16 -7.57 -14.16 7.00
N ALA A 17 -6.38 -14.06 7.59
CA ALA A 17 -5.45 -15.16 7.69
C ALA A 17 -5.99 -16.34 8.51
N LEU A 18 -6.64 -16.05 9.64
CA LEU A 18 -7.28 -17.09 10.47
C LEU A 18 -8.31 -17.91 9.67
N TYR A 19 -9.16 -17.25 8.89
CA TYR A 19 -10.18 -17.94 8.10
C TYR A 19 -9.59 -18.67 6.90
N ALA A 20 -8.62 -18.09 6.21
CA ALA A 20 -7.94 -18.73 5.08
C ALA A 20 -7.15 -19.98 5.52
N ALA A 21 -6.35 -19.88 6.59
CA ALA A 21 -5.56 -20.98 7.12
C ALA A 21 -6.47 -22.13 7.65
N ARG A 22 -7.54 -21.81 8.38
CA ARG A 22 -8.54 -22.80 8.81
C ARG A 22 -9.28 -23.48 7.66
N ALA A 23 -9.34 -22.80 6.50
CA ALA A 23 -9.84 -23.39 5.26
C ALA A 23 -8.79 -24.28 4.56
N GLY A 24 -7.59 -24.45 5.10
CA GLY A 24 -6.52 -25.30 4.56
C GLY A 24 -5.71 -24.67 3.44
N VAL A 25 -5.72 -23.33 3.32
CA VAL A 25 -4.91 -22.60 2.33
C VAL A 25 -3.61 -22.13 2.99
N ASP A 26 -2.47 -22.29 2.30
CA ASP A 26 -1.19 -21.75 2.78
C ASP A 26 -1.28 -20.22 2.82
N THR A 27 -1.04 -19.63 4.00
CA THR A 27 -1.33 -18.23 4.24
C THR A 27 -0.11 -17.52 4.81
N THR A 28 0.31 -16.44 4.16
CA THR A 28 1.43 -15.61 4.57
C THR A 28 0.96 -14.17 4.76
N ILE A 29 1.26 -13.58 5.91
CA ILE A 29 1.09 -12.15 6.18
C ILE A 29 2.43 -11.44 5.98
N LEU A 30 2.45 -10.43 5.12
CA LEU A 30 3.55 -9.48 4.99
C LEU A 30 3.23 -8.26 5.86
N THR A 31 4.15 -7.87 6.74
CA THR A 31 3.95 -6.75 7.65
C THR A 31 5.22 -5.93 7.82
N LYS A 32 5.08 -4.62 7.86
CA LYS A 32 6.18 -3.68 8.17
C LYS A 32 6.40 -3.52 9.69
N GLY A 33 5.57 -4.13 10.51
CA GLY A 33 5.58 -3.96 11.96
C GLY A 33 4.26 -3.39 12.50
N PRO A 34 4.26 -2.82 13.71
CA PRO A 34 3.06 -2.34 14.39
C PRO A 34 2.26 -1.34 13.57
N GLY A 35 0.93 -1.54 13.54
CA GLY A 35 0.00 -0.71 12.77
C GLY A 35 -0.64 0.41 13.58
N ALA A 36 -1.76 0.93 13.07
CA ALA A 36 -2.51 1.99 13.76
C ALA A 36 -3.09 1.54 15.10
N LEU A 37 -3.41 0.25 15.23
CA LEU A 37 -3.99 -0.33 16.44
C LEU A 37 -3.03 -0.24 17.64
N ASP A 38 -1.73 -0.39 17.43
CA ASP A 38 -0.69 -0.31 18.47
C ASP A 38 -0.73 1.02 19.26
N ARG A 39 -1.24 2.09 18.63
CA ARG A 39 -1.34 3.44 19.24
C ARG A 39 -2.59 3.61 20.12
N ALA A 40 -3.52 2.66 20.09
CA ALA A 40 -4.72 2.75 20.92
C ALA A 40 -4.40 2.29 22.34
N GLU A 41 -4.39 3.26 23.29
CA GLU A 41 -4.09 2.96 24.69
C GLU A 41 -5.12 2.05 25.32
N LEU A 42 -6.41 2.30 25.07
CA LEU A 42 -7.53 1.55 25.62
C LEU A 42 -8.64 1.35 24.60
N ILE A 43 -9.07 0.11 24.44
CA ILE A 43 -10.21 -0.31 23.60
C ILE A 43 -11.28 -0.89 24.52
N GLN A 44 -12.45 -0.24 24.56
CA GLN A 44 -13.57 -0.63 25.43
C GLN A 44 -14.80 -1.13 24.65
N ASN A 45 -14.82 -0.86 23.36
CA ASN A 45 -15.97 -1.09 22.47
C ASN A 45 -15.78 -2.32 21.55
N TYR A 46 -14.92 -3.26 21.95
CA TYR A 46 -14.74 -4.50 21.20
C TYR A 46 -15.29 -5.68 21.99
N TYR A 47 -16.18 -6.45 21.37
CA TYR A 47 -16.87 -7.57 21.99
C TYR A 47 -15.90 -8.65 22.49
N GLY A 48 -16.17 -9.19 23.69
CA GLY A 48 -15.43 -10.30 24.28
C GLY A 48 -14.43 -9.91 25.37
N PHE A 49 -14.28 -8.61 25.67
CA PHE A 49 -13.44 -8.11 26.75
C PHE A 49 -14.29 -7.43 27.82
N ALA A 50 -14.24 -7.93 29.05
CA ALA A 50 -14.90 -7.31 30.21
C ALA A 50 -14.12 -6.08 30.67
N GLU A 51 -12.80 -6.16 30.65
CA GLU A 51 -11.88 -5.06 30.94
C GLU A 51 -11.32 -4.47 29.66
N PRO A 52 -11.01 -3.16 29.65
CA PRO A 52 -10.35 -2.51 28.51
C PRO A 52 -9.04 -3.21 28.14
N ILE A 53 -8.77 -3.33 26.85
CA ILE A 53 -7.53 -3.90 26.33
C ILE A 53 -6.77 -2.84 25.54
N SER A 54 -5.42 -2.81 25.62
CA SER A 54 -4.64 -1.97 24.73
C SER A 54 -4.64 -2.52 23.31
N GLY A 55 -4.48 -1.62 22.32
CA GLY A 55 -4.37 -2.03 20.92
C GLY A 55 -3.17 -2.93 20.67
N ALA A 56 -2.02 -2.63 21.28
CA ALA A 56 -0.82 -3.45 21.20
C ALA A 56 -1.05 -4.89 21.71
N GLU A 57 -1.72 -5.04 22.84
CA GLU A 57 -2.05 -6.35 23.39
C GLU A 57 -3.08 -7.11 22.55
N LEU A 58 -4.07 -6.40 22.00
CA LEU A 58 -5.05 -7.01 21.10
C LEU A 58 -4.38 -7.50 19.80
N GLU A 59 -3.48 -6.69 19.21
CA GLU A 59 -2.72 -7.06 18.02
C GLU A 59 -1.81 -8.27 18.29
N ARG A 60 -1.08 -8.26 19.40
CA ARG A 60 -0.22 -9.37 19.82
C ARG A 60 -1.00 -10.68 19.94
N ARG A 61 -2.14 -10.68 20.63
CA ARG A 61 -3.02 -11.87 20.78
C ARG A 61 -3.56 -12.37 19.45
N GLY A 62 -3.97 -11.44 18.57
CA GLY A 62 -4.43 -11.79 17.22
C GLY A 62 -3.35 -12.50 16.41
N MET A 63 -2.14 -11.96 16.39
CA MET A 63 -1.00 -12.56 15.69
C MET A 63 -0.60 -13.91 16.27
N GLU A 64 -0.60 -14.08 17.59
CA GLU A 64 -0.32 -15.37 18.23
C GLU A 64 -1.37 -16.42 17.86
N GLY A 65 -2.65 -16.04 17.88
CA GLY A 65 -3.73 -16.93 17.44
C GLY A 65 -3.57 -17.37 15.98
N ALA A 66 -3.15 -16.45 15.10
CA ALA A 66 -2.90 -16.78 13.70
C ALA A 66 -1.67 -17.70 13.51
N ARG A 67 -0.57 -17.46 14.24
CA ARG A 67 0.59 -18.38 14.24
C ARG A 67 0.23 -19.78 14.72
N ALA A 68 -0.61 -19.88 15.74
CA ALA A 68 -1.04 -21.18 16.28
C ALA A 68 -1.81 -22.04 15.26
N VAL A 69 -2.42 -21.45 14.24
CA VAL A 69 -3.09 -22.18 13.14
C VAL A 69 -2.24 -22.27 11.86
N GLY A 70 -0.94 -21.95 11.94
CA GLY A 70 0.01 -22.16 10.85
C GLY A 70 0.21 -20.97 9.92
N VAL A 71 -0.32 -19.78 10.22
CA VAL A 71 -0.07 -18.57 9.43
C VAL A 71 1.39 -18.16 9.55
N LYS A 72 2.03 -17.90 8.40
CA LYS A 72 3.40 -17.38 8.32
C LYS A 72 3.38 -15.85 8.39
N PHE A 73 4.32 -15.27 9.12
CA PHE A 73 4.54 -13.83 9.18
C PHE A 73 5.92 -13.49 8.67
N VAL A 74 5.98 -12.57 7.72
CA VAL A 74 7.23 -12.03 7.18
C VAL A 74 7.26 -10.53 7.42
N THR A 75 8.33 -10.06 8.07
CA THR A 75 8.53 -8.63 8.29
C THR A 75 9.23 -8.07 7.08
N THR A 76 8.47 -7.42 6.21
CA THR A 76 8.94 -6.75 4.99
C THR A 76 7.93 -5.69 4.56
N GLU A 77 8.34 -4.79 3.68
CA GLU A 77 7.45 -3.78 3.08
C GLU A 77 7.02 -4.21 1.69
N ALA A 78 5.71 -4.32 1.47
CA ALA A 78 5.15 -4.44 0.12
C ALA A 78 5.27 -3.09 -0.59
N VAL A 79 6.04 -3.02 -1.68
CA VAL A 79 6.31 -1.80 -2.45
C VAL A 79 5.63 -1.82 -3.82
N GLY A 80 5.25 -3.00 -4.29
CA GLY A 80 4.60 -3.21 -5.57
C GLY A 80 3.59 -4.35 -5.55
N LEU A 81 2.76 -4.38 -6.59
CA LEU A 81 1.84 -5.47 -6.86
C LEU A 81 1.71 -5.59 -8.37
N THR A 82 2.04 -6.75 -8.91
CA THR A 82 2.00 -7.04 -10.34
C THR A 82 1.13 -8.24 -10.65
N TYR A 83 0.70 -8.35 -11.89
CA TYR A 83 -0.04 -9.50 -12.41
C TYR A 83 0.56 -9.89 -13.76
N THR A 84 1.23 -11.02 -13.79
CA THR A 84 1.68 -11.67 -15.02
C THR A 84 0.89 -12.97 -15.22
N ASP A 85 1.43 -14.08 -14.76
CA ASP A 85 0.69 -15.36 -14.70
C ASP A 85 -0.08 -15.50 -13.39
N LYS A 86 0.41 -14.83 -12.32
CA LYS A 86 -0.18 -14.76 -10.99
C LYS A 86 -0.05 -13.37 -10.42
N LEU A 87 -0.88 -13.08 -9.41
CA LEU A 87 -0.66 -11.94 -8.54
C LEU A 87 0.68 -12.11 -7.82
N THR A 88 1.51 -11.07 -7.84
CA THR A 88 2.81 -11.09 -7.16
C THR A 88 2.96 -9.82 -6.32
N VAL A 89 3.19 -10.01 -5.03
CA VAL A 89 3.53 -8.89 -4.13
C VAL A 89 5.04 -8.68 -4.20
N GLU A 90 5.43 -7.50 -4.64
CA GLU A 90 6.84 -7.12 -4.75
C GLU A 90 7.32 -6.47 -3.45
N THR A 91 8.49 -6.90 -2.98
CA THR A 91 9.20 -6.29 -1.84
C THR A 91 10.67 -6.13 -2.22
N LEU A 92 11.42 -5.32 -1.47
CA LEU A 92 12.87 -5.20 -1.72
C LEU A 92 13.66 -6.45 -1.32
N ASP A 93 13.09 -7.30 -0.45
CA ASP A 93 13.71 -8.54 0.02
C ASP A 93 13.39 -9.75 -0.86
N GLY A 94 12.48 -9.60 -1.85
CA GLY A 94 12.03 -10.65 -2.74
C GLY A 94 10.55 -10.57 -3.08
N ASP A 95 10.12 -11.42 -3.99
CA ASP A 95 8.76 -11.45 -4.52
C ASP A 95 7.94 -12.59 -3.92
N TYR A 96 6.65 -12.32 -3.70
CA TYR A 96 5.70 -13.28 -3.13
C TYR A 96 4.57 -13.54 -4.13
N PRO A 97 4.71 -14.55 -5.03
CA PRO A 97 3.62 -14.94 -5.92
C PRO A 97 2.48 -15.58 -5.14
N ALA A 98 1.24 -15.26 -5.51
CA ALA A 98 0.04 -15.69 -4.82
C ALA A 98 -1.09 -16.04 -5.77
N ASP A 99 -1.91 -17.03 -5.39
CA ASP A 99 -3.15 -17.35 -6.09
C ASP A 99 -4.27 -16.35 -5.72
N ALA A 100 -4.18 -15.72 -4.55
CA ALA A 100 -4.99 -14.56 -4.18
C ALA A 100 -4.20 -13.62 -3.25
N VAL A 101 -4.51 -12.33 -3.30
CA VAL A 101 -3.93 -11.29 -2.43
C VAL A 101 -5.04 -10.57 -1.68
N ILE A 102 -4.81 -10.31 -0.39
CA ILE A 102 -5.72 -9.52 0.45
C ILE A 102 -5.01 -8.27 0.94
N LEU A 103 -5.52 -7.11 0.53
CA LEU A 103 -5.03 -5.80 0.95
C LEU A 103 -5.67 -5.42 2.30
N ALA A 104 -4.86 -5.30 3.35
CA ALA A 104 -5.30 -5.03 4.72
C ALA A 104 -4.40 -4.02 5.46
N THR A 105 -3.83 -3.05 4.72
CA THR A 105 -2.85 -2.09 5.28
C THR A 105 -3.48 -0.94 6.08
N GLY A 106 -4.78 -1.01 6.37
CA GLY A 106 -5.51 0.03 7.10
C GLY A 106 -5.84 1.24 6.22
N ALA A 107 -6.16 2.37 6.84
CA ALA A 107 -6.46 3.59 6.11
C ALA A 107 -5.21 4.13 5.41
N SER A 108 -5.35 4.49 4.14
CA SER A 108 -4.31 5.22 3.42
C SER A 108 -4.04 6.54 4.14
N ARG A 109 -2.77 6.88 4.34
CA ARG A 109 -2.42 8.22 4.81
C ARG A 109 -2.96 9.22 3.80
N ALA A 110 -3.55 10.31 4.29
CA ALA A 110 -4.03 11.39 3.43
C ALA A 110 -2.89 11.83 2.51
N VAL A 111 -3.14 11.83 1.20
CA VAL A 111 -2.24 12.45 0.24
C VAL A 111 -2.07 13.91 0.68
N PRO A 112 -0.86 14.43 0.82
CA PRO A 112 -0.68 15.80 1.25
C PRO A 112 -1.40 16.75 0.29
N ARG A 113 -2.01 17.78 0.84
CA ARG A 113 -2.66 18.82 0.03
C ARG A 113 -1.58 19.71 -0.59
N ILE A 114 -0.96 19.21 -1.65
CA ILE A 114 -0.01 19.98 -2.45
C ILE A 114 -0.81 20.57 -3.63
N PRO A 115 -0.86 21.89 -3.80
CA PRO A 115 -1.47 22.53 -4.96
C PRO A 115 -0.96 21.90 -6.26
N GLY A 116 -1.86 21.65 -7.21
CA GLY A 116 -1.55 21.02 -8.49
C GLY A 116 -1.50 19.50 -8.48
N LEU A 117 -1.33 18.84 -7.31
CA LEU A 117 -1.15 17.39 -7.26
C LEU A 117 -2.36 16.63 -7.82
N THR A 118 -3.55 16.86 -7.30
CA THR A 118 -4.77 16.17 -7.76
C THR A 118 -5.26 16.67 -9.12
N GLY A 119 -5.05 17.95 -9.43
CA GLY A 119 -5.48 18.53 -10.71
C GLY A 119 -4.68 18.04 -11.91
N LEU A 120 -3.47 17.52 -11.69
CA LEU A 120 -2.58 17.00 -12.73
C LEU A 120 -2.42 15.48 -12.71
N GLU A 121 -3.28 14.75 -11.97
CA GLU A 121 -3.32 13.29 -12.01
C GLU A 121 -3.62 12.78 -13.42
N GLY A 122 -2.80 11.83 -13.91
CA GLY A 122 -2.84 11.37 -15.31
C GLY A 122 -2.28 12.36 -16.33
N HIS A 123 -1.95 13.57 -15.90
CA HIS A 123 -1.38 14.64 -16.75
C HIS A 123 0.04 15.03 -16.30
N GLY A 124 0.80 14.03 -15.86
CA GLY A 124 2.17 14.19 -15.38
C GLY A 124 2.35 13.85 -13.91
N VAL A 125 1.28 13.78 -13.12
CA VAL A 125 1.29 13.16 -11.80
C VAL A 125 0.86 11.69 -11.94
N SER A 126 1.70 10.78 -11.43
CA SER A 126 1.48 9.33 -11.43
C SER A 126 1.69 8.74 -10.03
N TYR A 127 1.11 7.56 -9.79
CA TYR A 127 1.28 6.77 -8.56
C TYR A 127 1.94 5.42 -8.83
N CYS A 128 2.41 5.15 -10.06
CA CYS A 128 2.96 3.86 -10.45
C CYS A 128 4.02 4.03 -11.53
N ALA A 129 5.30 3.96 -11.16
CA ALA A 129 6.39 4.00 -12.12
C ALA A 129 6.36 2.80 -13.05
N THR A 130 6.13 1.60 -12.55
CA THR A 130 6.04 0.38 -13.36
C THR A 130 4.99 0.49 -14.47
N CYS A 131 3.87 1.20 -14.22
CA CYS A 131 2.80 1.40 -15.19
C CYS A 131 3.16 2.46 -16.25
N ASP A 132 3.74 3.58 -15.79
CA ASP A 132 3.80 4.82 -16.58
C ASP A 132 5.21 5.20 -17.05
N ALA A 133 6.29 4.56 -16.57
CA ALA A 133 7.67 4.91 -16.89
C ALA A 133 7.92 5.01 -18.40
N PHE A 134 7.26 4.15 -19.19
CA PHE A 134 7.40 4.17 -20.66
C PHE A 134 7.08 5.54 -21.28
N PHE A 135 6.10 6.26 -20.75
CA PHE A 135 5.69 7.60 -21.24
C PHE A 135 6.70 8.70 -20.88
N TYR A 136 7.64 8.38 -19.97
CA TYR A 136 8.66 9.31 -19.48
C TYR A 136 10.07 8.97 -19.97
N ARG A 137 10.19 8.17 -21.02
CA ARG A 137 11.47 7.85 -21.64
C ARG A 137 12.20 9.12 -22.08
N GLY A 138 13.43 9.28 -21.58
CA GLY A 138 14.28 10.43 -21.89
C GLY A 138 13.83 11.77 -21.31
N LYS A 139 12.91 11.74 -20.33
CA LYS A 139 12.37 12.93 -19.66
C LYS A 139 12.94 13.11 -18.26
N ASP A 140 12.85 14.31 -17.74
CA ASP A 140 13.24 14.65 -16.38
C ASP A 140 12.04 14.41 -15.44
N VAL A 141 12.17 13.50 -14.47
CA VAL A 141 11.08 13.13 -13.59
C VAL A 141 11.48 13.23 -12.12
N ALA A 142 10.48 13.34 -11.25
CA ALA A 142 10.71 13.28 -9.80
C ALA A 142 9.87 12.18 -9.14
N VAL A 143 10.41 11.65 -8.03
CA VAL A 143 9.68 10.79 -7.08
C VAL A 143 9.46 11.60 -5.81
N LEU A 144 8.22 11.77 -5.41
CA LEU A 144 7.83 12.45 -4.18
C LEU A 144 7.68 11.43 -3.05
N GLY A 145 8.66 11.37 -2.17
CA GLY A 145 8.72 10.39 -1.07
C GLY A 145 10.10 10.33 -0.43
N SER A 146 10.32 9.43 0.55
CA SER A 146 11.57 9.38 1.31
C SER A 146 11.94 7.97 1.84
N GLY A 147 11.13 6.96 1.57
CA GLY A 147 11.31 5.60 2.09
C GLY A 147 11.38 4.54 0.99
N GLU A 148 11.26 3.27 1.40
CA GLU A 148 11.38 2.09 0.55
C GLU A 148 10.46 2.13 -0.68
N TYR A 149 9.22 2.61 -0.50
CA TYR A 149 8.30 2.78 -1.62
C TYR A 149 8.81 3.80 -2.65
N ALA A 150 9.38 4.93 -2.20
CA ALA A 150 9.98 5.91 -3.11
C ALA A 150 11.24 5.36 -3.78
N LEU A 151 12.05 4.57 -3.08
CA LEU A 151 13.21 3.88 -3.64
C LEU A 151 12.79 2.93 -4.77
N HIS A 152 11.77 2.10 -4.54
CA HIS A 152 11.24 1.20 -5.57
C HIS A 152 10.77 1.94 -6.82
N GLU A 153 10.00 3.03 -6.67
CA GLU A 153 9.55 3.85 -7.80
C GLU A 153 10.73 4.50 -8.54
N ALA A 154 11.74 5.00 -7.80
CA ALA A 154 12.94 5.60 -8.39
C ALA A 154 13.74 4.56 -9.20
N GLN A 155 13.93 3.35 -8.67
CA GLN A 155 14.62 2.27 -9.36
C GLN A 155 13.91 1.85 -10.66
N ALA A 156 12.58 1.85 -10.68
CA ALA A 156 11.80 1.56 -11.90
C ALA A 156 11.95 2.67 -12.97
N LEU A 157 12.21 3.92 -12.57
CA LEU A 157 12.36 5.06 -13.47
C LEU A 157 13.79 5.21 -14.02
N LEU A 158 14.83 4.88 -13.26
CA LEU A 158 16.24 5.04 -13.63
C LEU A 158 16.61 4.48 -15.01
N PRO A 159 16.13 3.28 -15.43
CA PRO A 159 16.49 2.74 -16.75
C PRO A 159 15.85 3.46 -17.93
N VAL A 160 14.84 4.30 -17.70
CA VAL A 160 13.97 4.87 -18.77
C VAL A 160 14.05 6.37 -18.82
N ALA A 161 14.04 7.05 -17.68
CA ALA A 161 14.08 8.51 -17.59
C ALA A 161 15.46 9.06 -17.94
N LYS A 162 15.51 10.33 -18.31
CA LYS A 162 16.78 11.06 -18.51
C LYS A 162 17.43 11.41 -17.17
N SER A 163 16.61 11.81 -16.20
CA SER A 163 17.03 12.05 -14.82
C SER A 163 15.90 11.73 -13.85
N VAL A 164 16.28 11.28 -12.64
CA VAL A 164 15.34 11.00 -11.53
C VAL A 164 15.73 11.86 -10.34
N THR A 165 14.81 12.69 -9.87
CA THR A 165 14.97 13.52 -8.68
C THR A 165 14.07 13.00 -7.56
N LEU A 166 14.63 12.77 -6.37
CA LEU A 166 13.86 12.48 -5.19
C LEU A 166 13.49 13.78 -4.48
N LEU A 167 12.20 14.00 -4.29
CA LEU A 167 11.63 15.10 -3.52
C LEU A 167 11.24 14.58 -2.13
N ALA A 168 12.09 14.76 -1.14
CA ALA A 168 11.85 14.23 0.22
C ALA A 168 10.77 14.99 0.99
N ASN A 169 10.34 16.16 0.49
CA ASN A 169 9.25 16.96 1.03
C ASN A 169 9.41 17.29 2.54
N GLY A 170 10.62 17.62 2.96
CA GLY A 170 10.95 17.94 4.33
C GLY A 170 10.99 16.74 5.28
N GLN A 171 10.94 15.51 4.76
CA GLN A 171 11.03 14.28 5.56
C GLN A 171 12.47 13.74 5.54
N PRO A 172 12.93 13.11 6.63
CA PRO A 172 14.19 12.38 6.63
C PRO A 172 14.10 11.18 5.68
N LEU A 173 15.22 10.85 5.05
CA LEU A 173 15.31 9.64 4.25
C LEU A 173 15.30 8.42 5.19
N THR A 174 14.49 7.42 4.84
CA THR A 174 14.38 6.14 5.56
C THR A 174 14.76 4.95 4.68
N ALA A 175 15.32 5.22 3.48
CA ALA A 175 15.90 4.26 2.56
C ALA A 175 17.20 4.83 1.95
N GLU A 176 18.07 3.96 1.45
CA GLU A 176 19.30 4.33 0.75
C GLU A 176 19.03 4.44 -0.76
N PHE A 177 19.19 5.62 -1.31
CA PHE A 177 18.98 5.88 -2.73
C PHE A 177 20.26 5.76 -3.53
N PRO A 178 20.21 5.21 -4.78
CA PRO A 178 21.35 5.20 -5.69
C PRO A 178 21.92 6.59 -5.95
N ALA A 179 23.22 6.68 -6.20
CA ALA A 179 23.92 7.96 -6.44
C ALA A 179 23.42 8.71 -7.68
N GLU A 180 22.76 8.00 -8.60
CA GLU A 180 22.15 8.55 -9.82
C GLU A 180 20.86 9.32 -9.54
N VAL A 181 20.26 9.14 -8.34
CA VAL A 181 19.06 9.85 -7.91
C VAL A 181 19.47 11.15 -7.22
N ALA A 182 19.17 12.29 -7.83
CA ALA A 182 19.37 13.59 -7.21
C ALA A 182 18.38 13.80 -6.06
N VAL A 183 18.86 14.14 -4.85
CA VAL A 183 17.99 14.32 -3.69
C VAL A 183 17.73 15.80 -3.40
N ARG A 184 16.46 16.15 -3.25
CA ARG A 184 15.98 17.47 -2.84
C ARG A 184 15.21 17.33 -1.53
N PRO A 185 15.78 17.76 -0.40
CA PRO A 185 15.16 17.63 0.91
C PRO A 185 14.05 18.64 1.17
N GLU A 186 13.97 19.70 0.40
CA GLU A 186 13.07 20.83 0.63
C GLU A 186 11.59 20.38 0.53
N LYS A 187 10.72 21.09 1.25
CA LYS A 187 9.27 20.89 1.16
C LYS A 187 8.77 21.30 -0.23
N VAL A 188 7.91 20.50 -0.82
CA VAL A 188 7.19 20.82 -2.06
C VAL A 188 5.99 21.69 -1.72
N GLU A 189 5.94 22.90 -2.27
CA GLU A 189 4.85 23.85 -2.06
C GLU A 189 3.77 23.72 -3.12
N ALA A 190 4.14 23.40 -4.38
CA ALA A 190 3.20 23.18 -5.47
C ALA A 190 3.79 22.28 -6.55
N ILE A 191 2.92 21.56 -7.26
CA ILE A 191 3.21 20.95 -8.57
C ILE A 191 2.71 21.93 -9.63
N LEU A 192 3.58 22.30 -10.54
CA LEU A 192 3.32 23.34 -11.53
C LEU A 192 2.91 22.74 -12.88
N GLY A 193 2.01 23.43 -13.55
CA GLY A 193 1.54 23.07 -14.89
C GLY A 193 0.08 23.51 -15.10
N GLU A 194 -0.30 23.76 -16.33
CA GLU A 194 -1.69 24.08 -16.71
C GLU A 194 -2.43 22.83 -17.18
N GLN A 195 -1.94 22.18 -18.21
CA GLN A 195 -2.52 20.95 -18.78
C GLN A 195 -1.70 19.71 -18.44
N ARG A 196 -0.42 19.88 -18.15
CA ARG A 196 0.52 18.82 -17.76
C ARG A 196 1.53 19.38 -16.77
N VAL A 197 2.15 18.50 -16.01
CA VAL A 197 3.27 18.87 -15.14
C VAL A 197 4.37 19.54 -15.96
N SER A 198 4.84 20.68 -15.47
CA SER A 198 5.99 21.41 -16.01
C SER A 198 7.11 21.60 -14.98
N GLY A 199 6.85 21.25 -13.71
CA GLY A 199 7.82 21.34 -12.62
C GLY A 199 7.19 21.31 -11.25
N VAL A 200 8.02 21.57 -10.26
CA VAL A 200 7.59 21.73 -8.85
C VAL A 200 8.19 23.00 -8.27
N GLN A 201 7.44 23.63 -7.38
CA GLN A 201 7.92 24.74 -6.56
C GLN A 201 8.34 24.18 -5.20
N LEU A 202 9.56 24.49 -4.79
CA LEU A 202 10.12 24.10 -3.50
C LEU A 202 10.02 25.25 -2.48
N ALA A 203 10.07 24.92 -1.21
CA ALA A 203 10.17 25.91 -0.14
C ALA A 203 11.40 26.80 -0.38
N GLY A 204 11.19 28.15 -0.29
CA GLY A 204 12.19 29.12 -0.67
C GLY A 204 12.02 29.68 -2.08
N GLY A 205 11.01 29.23 -2.84
CA GLY A 205 10.61 29.79 -4.12
C GLY A 205 11.39 29.25 -5.33
N GLU A 206 12.33 28.32 -5.12
CA GLU A 206 13.02 27.65 -6.24
C GLU A 206 12.04 26.77 -7.02
N THR A 207 12.17 26.79 -8.34
CA THR A 207 11.39 25.94 -9.24
C THR A 207 12.31 24.92 -9.91
N VAL A 208 11.93 23.65 -9.84
CA VAL A 208 12.60 22.56 -10.56
C VAL A 208 11.73 22.14 -11.75
N ALA A 209 12.26 22.28 -12.97
CA ALA A 209 11.56 21.86 -14.18
C ALA A 209 11.51 20.34 -14.27
N LEU A 210 10.32 19.76 -14.51
CA LEU A 210 10.07 18.32 -14.56
C LEU A 210 8.94 18.02 -15.55
N ASP A 211 9.02 16.88 -16.21
CA ASP A 211 7.97 16.37 -17.09
C ASP A 211 6.95 15.51 -16.35
N GLY A 212 7.31 15.01 -15.16
CA GLY A 212 6.42 14.16 -14.35
C GLY A 212 6.83 14.04 -12.89
N VAL A 213 5.83 13.77 -12.04
CA VAL A 213 6.00 13.53 -10.59
C VAL A 213 5.33 12.24 -10.22
N PHE A 214 6.10 11.29 -9.68
CA PHE A 214 5.63 10.00 -9.18
C PHE A 214 5.45 10.07 -7.67
N VAL A 215 4.22 9.87 -7.22
CA VAL A 215 3.86 10.05 -5.80
C VAL A 215 4.04 8.74 -5.04
N ALA A 216 5.05 8.70 -4.17
CA ALA A 216 5.43 7.52 -3.37
C ALA A 216 5.62 7.90 -1.89
N LEU A 217 4.60 8.55 -1.31
CA LEU A 217 4.64 9.09 0.05
C LEU A 217 4.36 8.03 1.11
N GLY A 218 5.26 7.89 2.05
CA GLY A 218 5.14 6.97 3.17
C GLY A 218 5.41 5.52 2.77
N VAL A 219 4.44 4.63 3.02
CA VAL A 219 4.45 3.23 2.59
C VAL A 219 3.44 3.05 1.46
N ALA A 220 3.65 2.07 0.59
CA ALA A 220 2.64 1.68 -0.39
C ALA A 220 1.36 1.25 0.35
N GLY A 221 0.39 2.14 0.44
CA GLY A 221 -0.90 1.83 1.04
C GLY A 221 -1.73 0.94 0.12
N SER A 222 -2.75 0.27 0.69
CA SER A 222 -3.63 -0.61 -0.09
C SER A 222 -4.21 0.06 -1.33
N THR A 223 -4.57 1.35 -1.27
CA THR A 223 -5.11 2.09 -2.42
C THR A 223 -4.07 2.32 -3.51
N ALA A 224 -2.81 2.58 -3.15
CA ALA A 224 -1.73 2.70 -4.13
C ALA A 224 -1.46 1.36 -4.82
N LEU A 225 -1.39 0.27 -4.06
CA LEU A 225 -1.20 -1.08 -4.58
C LEU A 225 -2.37 -1.51 -5.48
N ALA A 226 -3.62 -1.21 -5.07
CA ALA A 226 -4.81 -1.52 -5.87
C ALA A 226 -4.82 -0.77 -7.21
N ARG A 227 -4.47 0.53 -7.21
CA ARG A 227 -4.37 1.35 -8.44
C ARG A 227 -3.31 0.82 -9.41
N LYS A 228 -2.17 0.34 -8.92
CA LYS A 228 -1.11 -0.26 -9.76
C LYS A 228 -1.62 -1.39 -10.65
N LEU A 229 -2.58 -2.17 -10.17
CA LEU A 229 -3.23 -3.23 -10.95
C LEU A 229 -4.47 -2.76 -11.73
N GLY A 230 -4.90 -1.51 -11.58
CA GLY A 230 -6.12 -1.00 -12.20
C GLY A 230 -7.41 -1.36 -11.45
N ALA A 231 -7.33 -1.76 -10.18
CA ALA A 231 -8.51 -1.93 -9.35
C ALA A 231 -9.19 -0.58 -9.07
N GLU A 232 -10.51 -0.56 -9.03
CA GLU A 232 -11.28 0.66 -8.79
C GLU A 232 -11.06 1.19 -7.38
N VAL A 233 -10.80 2.49 -7.30
CA VAL A 233 -10.58 3.22 -6.05
C VAL A 233 -11.43 4.49 -6.06
N ASP A 234 -12.22 4.70 -5.01
CA ASP A 234 -13.01 5.91 -4.80
C ASP A 234 -12.38 6.75 -3.68
N GLY A 235 -11.74 7.85 -4.06
CA GLY A 235 -10.93 8.65 -3.13
C GLY A 235 -9.79 7.82 -2.52
N ASN A 236 -9.84 7.65 -1.21
CA ASN A 236 -8.84 6.89 -0.44
C ASN A 236 -9.33 5.49 -0.05
N ARG A 237 -10.35 4.96 -0.69
CA ARG A 237 -10.91 3.64 -0.41
C ARG A 237 -10.90 2.75 -1.64
N ILE A 238 -10.64 1.47 -1.44
CA ILE A 238 -10.74 0.45 -2.48
C ILE A 238 -12.21 0.04 -2.61
N VAL A 239 -12.72 0.04 -3.84
CA VAL A 239 -14.07 -0.44 -4.13
C VAL A 239 -14.07 -1.96 -4.11
N THR A 240 -14.97 -2.54 -3.30
CA THR A 240 -15.16 -4.00 -3.19
C THR A 240 -16.62 -4.36 -3.35
N ASP A 241 -16.86 -5.59 -3.77
CA ASP A 241 -18.19 -6.18 -3.75
C ASP A 241 -18.60 -6.67 -2.35
N ALA A 242 -19.76 -7.31 -2.24
CA ALA A 242 -20.25 -7.88 -0.98
C ALA A 242 -19.40 -9.05 -0.46
N HIS A 243 -18.46 -9.58 -1.23
CA HIS A 243 -17.53 -10.65 -0.90
C HIS A 243 -16.11 -10.14 -0.61
N MET A 244 -15.93 -8.82 -0.47
CA MET A 244 -14.65 -8.15 -0.29
C MET A 244 -13.69 -8.31 -1.48
N MET A 245 -14.15 -8.79 -2.65
CA MET A 245 -13.35 -8.84 -3.87
C MET A 245 -13.35 -7.47 -4.53
N THR A 246 -12.19 -7.02 -5.00
CA THR A 246 -12.06 -5.80 -5.79
C THR A 246 -12.61 -6.02 -7.20
N THR A 247 -12.52 -5.03 -8.08
CA THR A 247 -12.86 -5.19 -9.51
C THR A 247 -11.92 -6.15 -10.25
N LEU A 248 -10.84 -6.60 -9.59
CA LEU A 248 -9.88 -7.57 -10.15
C LEU A 248 -10.04 -8.94 -9.50
N PRO A 249 -10.21 -10.02 -10.28
CA PRO A 249 -10.28 -11.38 -9.76
C PRO A 249 -9.02 -11.76 -8.96
N GLY A 250 -9.23 -12.39 -7.80
CA GLY A 250 -8.15 -12.82 -6.92
C GLY A 250 -7.56 -11.74 -6.03
N LEU A 251 -7.93 -10.46 -6.24
CA LEU A 251 -7.53 -9.35 -5.39
C LEU A 251 -8.69 -8.93 -4.48
N TYR A 252 -8.45 -9.00 -3.16
CA TYR A 252 -9.42 -8.65 -2.12
C TYR A 252 -8.91 -7.47 -1.30
N ALA A 253 -9.82 -6.77 -0.62
CA ALA A 253 -9.45 -5.72 0.32
C ALA A 253 -10.35 -5.77 1.56
N ALA A 254 -9.80 -5.46 2.74
CA ALA A 254 -10.53 -5.52 4.00
C ALA A 254 -9.99 -4.52 5.03
N GLY A 255 -10.87 -4.06 5.90
CA GLY A 255 -10.55 -3.11 6.96
C GLY A 255 -10.64 -1.66 6.48
N ASP A 256 -9.88 -0.76 7.12
CA ASP A 256 -10.04 0.68 6.91
C ASP A 256 -9.75 1.14 5.47
N CYS A 257 -9.01 0.34 4.68
CA CYS A 257 -8.76 0.64 3.27
C CYS A 257 -10.01 0.56 2.38
N THR A 258 -11.09 -0.05 2.83
CA THR A 258 -12.38 -0.08 2.13
C THR A 258 -13.32 1.04 2.56
N GLY A 259 -12.91 1.87 3.54
CA GLY A 259 -13.72 2.98 4.07
C GLY A 259 -14.80 2.52 5.06
N GLY A 260 -15.88 3.30 5.19
CA GLY A 260 -16.98 3.02 6.12
C GLY A 260 -16.60 3.24 7.58
N LEU A 261 -17.10 2.40 8.49
CA LEU A 261 -16.84 2.47 9.92
C LEU A 261 -15.41 2.05 10.25
N LEU A 262 -14.57 2.99 10.65
CA LEU A 262 -13.16 2.71 10.99
C LEU A 262 -13.05 2.16 12.43
N GLN A 263 -13.39 0.90 12.61
CA GLN A 263 -13.41 0.20 13.90
C GLN A 263 -12.87 -1.22 13.78
N VAL A 264 -12.33 -1.73 14.90
CA VAL A 264 -11.81 -3.10 15.01
C VAL A 264 -12.86 -4.14 14.60
N ALA A 265 -14.10 -3.97 15.05
CA ALA A 265 -15.19 -4.92 14.76
C ALA A 265 -15.47 -5.05 13.25
N LYS A 266 -15.49 -3.92 12.53
CA LYS A 266 -15.66 -3.91 11.06
C LYS A 266 -14.44 -4.52 10.37
N ALA A 267 -13.24 -4.16 10.78
CA ALA A 267 -12.01 -4.70 10.21
C ALA A 267 -11.92 -6.23 10.38
N VAL A 268 -12.28 -6.74 11.55
CA VAL A 268 -12.33 -8.20 11.82
C VAL A 268 -13.37 -8.89 10.94
N TYR A 269 -14.58 -8.32 10.82
CA TYR A 269 -15.64 -8.86 9.99
C TYR A 269 -15.23 -8.93 8.50
N GLU A 270 -14.75 -7.83 7.95
CA GLU A 270 -14.33 -7.79 6.54
C GLU A 270 -13.14 -8.71 6.26
N GLY A 271 -12.18 -8.78 7.20
CA GLY A 271 -11.08 -9.72 7.11
C GLY A 271 -11.55 -11.16 7.06
N ALA A 272 -12.44 -11.54 8.00
CA ALA A 272 -13.03 -12.89 8.03
C ALA A 272 -13.74 -13.24 6.71
N LEU A 273 -14.49 -12.29 6.16
CA LEU A 273 -15.20 -12.45 4.89
C LEU A 273 -14.21 -12.58 3.71
N ALA A 274 -13.25 -11.67 3.59
CA ALA A 274 -12.23 -11.72 2.53
C ALA A 274 -11.44 -13.03 2.55
N GLY A 275 -10.97 -13.46 3.72
CA GLY A 275 -10.23 -14.73 3.87
C GLY A 275 -11.06 -15.95 3.51
N SER A 276 -12.33 -15.98 3.93
CA SER A 276 -13.26 -17.06 3.60
C SER A 276 -13.58 -17.15 2.12
N GLU A 277 -13.88 -16.01 1.47
CA GLU A 277 -14.26 -15.99 0.06
C GLU A 277 -13.04 -16.22 -0.85
N ALA A 278 -11.87 -15.69 -0.50
CA ALA A 278 -10.63 -16.01 -1.22
C ALA A 278 -10.33 -17.52 -1.16
N ALA A 279 -10.38 -18.13 0.02
CA ALA A 279 -10.16 -19.57 0.16
C ALA A 279 -11.20 -20.41 -0.58
N LYS A 280 -12.47 -19.99 -0.59
CA LYS A 280 -13.55 -20.65 -1.32
C LYS A 280 -13.37 -20.56 -2.84
N ALA A 281 -12.90 -19.41 -3.35
CA ALA A 281 -12.59 -19.23 -4.77
C ALA A 281 -11.49 -20.20 -5.24
N LEU A 282 -10.41 -20.33 -4.45
CA LEU A 282 -9.28 -21.23 -4.76
C LEU A 282 -9.60 -22.72 -4.70
N ARG A 283 -10.70 -23.12 -4.06
CA ARG A 283 -11.16 -24.52 -4.02
C ARG A 283 -12.03 -24.90 -5.22
N LYS A 284 -12.55 -23.92 -5.94
CA LYS A 284 -13.47 -24.14 -7.07
C LYS A 284 -12.76 -24.20 -8.42
N GLY A 285 -11.55 -23.69 -8.49
CA GLY A 285 -10.65 -23.76 -9.64
C GLY A 285 -9.68 -24.92 -9.51
#